data_a7d46906269b6290fdcc16323b20f8e8
#
_entry.id   a7d46906269b6290fdcc16323b20f8e8
#
_cell.length_a   1.000
_cell.length_b   1.000
_cell.length_c   1.000
_cell.angle_alpha   90.00
_cell.angle_beta   90.00
_cell.angle_gamma   90.00
#
_symmetry.space_group_name_H-M   'P 1'
#
loop_
_entity.id
_entity.type
_entity.pdbx_description
1 polymer ?
#
loop_
_entity_poly.entity_id
_entity_poly.type
_entity_poly.pdbx_seq_one_letter_code
_entity_poly.pdbx_strand_id
1 'polypeptide(L)'
;MRILLVLALLLVPAMLFAQVSGEEEPTTEDEAITDSGHLVQVSFKNRPSLRIGEFAQVDLKAKWHLDFRRFSPPVVNLPGIVNALPATPDTFFLNKARFGLKGHVTKYIDYEVERDMRKTFGTINATEYHPWKDNYVDINLHRLLQVKVGKYKMPFSLEEVGSEDRLDYALKSRASDALAAGRERGVMLHASFLKAARLEYQIGVFRHDGESSGIHGLPTGGRTYAARLTGQPLRIVSPLPKTIRHLYLGVAATRGRMFEGLNGINGQTLSGFTYFDHVYVRGHRMRVGAEAAWAEGPVSIKGEYIHMSEERKQQGIRGEDLPDKISRGWYVTGAWTALGKMKSRGNTPQNPFLTGHGFGAVELSGRFDVLTFFSAPGPGLPSRSPRAPTILPNSERTWTFGPTWYLNRFLKIQVNAQRERLTDIERKAVLGQNTFWTGIIRLQVAM
;
A
#
# COMPACT_ATOMS: atom_id res chain seq x y z
N MET A 1 -10.90 24.97 19.65
CA MET A 1 -9.79 25.95 19.56
C MET A 1 -8.42 25.29 19.30
N ARG A 2 -8.04 24.16 19.94
CA ARG A 2 -6.75 23.47 19.69
C ARG A 2 -6.63 22.80 18.31
N ILE A 3 -7.73 22.36 17.71
CA ILE A 3 -7.76 21.69 16.39
C ILE A 3 -7.56 22.70 15.25
N LEU A 4 -8.09 23.92 15.38
CA LEU A 4 -7.85 24.99 14.40
C LEU A 4 -6.38 25.46 14.39
N LEU A 5 -5.69 25.39 15.52
CA LEU A 5 -4.28 25.76 15.62
C LEU A 5 -3.37 24.71 14.91
N VAL A 6 -3.73 23.43 14.98
CA VAL A 6 -2.99 22.35 14.30
C VAL A 6 -3.21 22.41 12.78
N LEU A 7 -4.42 22.74 12.33
CA LEU A 7 -4.70 23.00 10.91
C LEU A 7 -3.97 24.24 10.39
N ALA A 8 -3.88 25.30 11.20
CA ALA A 8 -3.12 26.51 10.87
C ALA A 8 -1.61 26.24 10.81
N LEU A 9 -1.06 25.44 11.71
CA LEU A 9 0.35 25.03 11.70
C LEU A 9 0.71 24.09 10.54
N LEU A 10 -0.24 23.31 10.03
CA LEU A 10 -0.05 22.45 8.84
C LEU A 10 -0.17 23.21 7.52
N LEU A 11 -0.89 24.33 7.50
CA LEU A 11 -1.04 25.20 6.32
C LEU A 11 0.07 26.26 6.21
N VAL A 12 0.72 26.63 7.30
CA VAL A 12 1.81 27.63 7.34
C VAL A 12 2.98 27.28 6.40
N PRO A 13 3.49 26.02 6.31
CA PRO A 13 4.53 25.72 5.33
C PRO A 13 4.05 25.87 3.88
N ALA A 14 2.78 25.53 3.60
CA ALA A 14 2.24 25.65 2.25
C ALA A 14 2.01 27.12 1.84
N MET A 15 1.67 28.00 2.78
CA MET A 15 1.49 29.44 2.53
C MET A 15 2.81 30.20 2.47
N LEU A 16 3.81 29.86 3.30
CA LEU A 16 5.14 30.47 3.20
C LEU A 16 5.85 30.17 1.86
N PHE A 17 5.57 29.00 1.28
CA PHE A 17 6.09 28.65 -0.04
C PHE A 17 5.36 29.35 -1.21
N ALA A 18 4.13 29.81 -0.99
CA ALA A 18 3.36 30.54 -2.02
C ALA A 18 3.76 32.02 -2.14
N GLN A 19 4.32 32.63 -1.10
CA GLN A 19 4.72 34.03 -1.11
C GLN A 19 6.10 34.31 -1.70
N VAL A 20 6.91 33.29 -1.96
CA VAL A 20 8.28 33.48 -2.51
C VAL A 20 8.35 33.29 -4.04
N SER A 21 7.25 32.85 -4.67
CA SER A 21 7.20 32.68 -6.14
C SER A 21 6.27 33.70 -6.82
N GLY A 22 6.56 34.96 -6.65
CA GLY A 22 6.11 36.00 -7.58
C GLY A 22 7.07 36.00 -8.76
N GLU A 23 6.47 35.81 -9.95
CA GLU A 23 6.98 36.05 -11.29
C GLU A 23 7.31 34.82 -12.15
N GLU A 24 6.65 34.84 -13.31
CA GLU A 24 6.89 34.24 -14.62
C GLU A 24 6.55 32.77 -14.87
N GLU A 25 5.67 32.62 -15.88
CA GLU A 25 5.36 31.34 -16.53
C GLU A 25 6.62 30.69 -17.09
N PRO A 26 6.83 29.39 -16.87
CA PRO A 26 7.76 28.66 -17.73
C PRO A 26 7.01 27.91 -18.81
N THR A 27 7.21 28.35 -20.03
CA THR A 27 7.10 27.55 -21.25
C THR A 27 7.87 26.23 -21.10
N THR A 28 7.29 25.20 -21.69
CA THR A 28 7.89 23.89 -21.91
C THR A 28 9.30 24.00 -22.44
N GLU A 29 10.28 23.57 -21.62
CA GLU A 29 11.56 23.02 -22.05
C GLU A 29 12.27 22.46 -20.83
N ASP A 30 12.89 21.28 -20.98
CA ASP A 30 13.88 20.75 -20.05
C ASP A 30 15.04 21.74 -19.97
N GLU A 31 14.93 22.76 -19.13
CA GLU A 31 16.07 23.63 -18.86
C GLU A 31 17.11 22.83 -18.10
N ALA A 32 18.16 22.50 -18.82
CA ALA A 32 19.45 22.18 -18.28
C ALA A 32 19.77 23.22 -17.20
N ILE A 33 20.09 22.73 -16.00
CA ILE A 33 20.57 23.53 -14.88
C ILE A 33 21.82 24.28 -15.39
N THR A 34 21.68 25.57 -15.64
CA THR A 34 22.84 26.42 -15.91
C THR A 34 23.77 26.34 -14.72
N ASP A 35 25.00 25.99 -15.00
CA ASP A 35 26.13 25.94 -14.11
C ASP A 35 26.35 27.32 -13.44
N SER A 36 25.62 27.58 -12.36
CA SER A 36 26.00 28.60 -11.40
C SER A 36 27.02 27.95 -10.51
N GLY A 37 28.27 28.34 -10.57
CA GLY A 37 29.43 27.76 -9.89
C GLY A 37 29.33 27.64 -8.35
N HIS A 38 28.16 27.40 -7.81
CA HIS A 38 27.88 27.13 -6.40
C HIS A 38 27.92 25.64 -6.12
N LEU A 39 28.83 25.23 -5.26
CA LEU A 39 28.97 23.85 -4.80
C LEU A 39 27.68 23.31 -4.14
N VAL A 40 26.87 24.18 -3.55
CA VAL A 40 25.65 23.84 -2.81
C VAL A 40 24.46 24.57 -3.42
N GLN A 41 23.43 23.81 -3.81
CA GLN A 41 22.17 24.33 -4.37
C GLN A 41 21.00 23.86 -3.55
N VAL A 42 20.08 24.78 -3.22
CA VAL A 42 18.81 24.49 -2.54
C VAL A 42 17.68 24.62 -3.55
N SER A 43 16.83 23.62 -3.67
CA SER A 43 15.71 23.60 -4.59
C SER A 43 14.40 23.25 -3.86
N PHE A 44 13.31 23.91 -4.25
CA PHE A 44 11.97 23.63 -3.74
C PHE A 44 10.99 23.18 -4.85
N LYS A 45 11.48 22.91 -6.05
CA LYS A 45 10.64 22.63 -7.22
C LYS A 45 9.66 21.47 -6.99
N ASN A 46 10.12 20.34 -6.47
CA ASN A 46 9.28 19.15 -6.22
C ASN A 46 9.16 18.82 -4.73
N ARG A 47 10.19 19.07 -3.97
CA ARG A 47 10.33 18.94 -2.52
C ARG A 47 11.54 19.74 -2.09
N PRO A 48 11.66 20.08 -0.80
CA PRO A 48 12.90 20.67 -0.31
C PRO A 48 14.06 19.72 -0.58
N SER A 49 15.03 20.16 -1.36
CA SER A 49 16.19 19.36 -1.78
C SER A 49 17.45 20.19 -1.61
N LEU A 50 18.48 19.56 -1.05
CA LEU A 50 19.83 20.07 -0.97
C LEU A 50 20.71 19.26 -1.92
N ARG A 51 21.37 19.92 -2.86
CA ARG A 51 22.30 19.30 -3.81
C ARG A 51 23.71 19.83 -3.58
N ILE A 52 24.68 18.94 -3.52
CA ILE A 52 26.11 19.25 -3.35
C ILE A 52 26.84 18.80 -4.62
N GLY A 53 26.96 19.70 -5.59
CA GLY A 53 27.50 19.40 -6.91
C GLY A 53 26.82 18.19 -7.55
N GLU A 54 27.59 17.32 -8.18
CA GLU A 54 27.12 16.01 -8.68
C GLU A 54 27.31 14.88 -7.65
N PHE A 55 27.90 15.20 -6.49
CA PHE A 55 28.31 14.20 -5.51
C PHE A 55 27.15 13.72 -4.65
N ALA A 56 26.28 14.61 -4.18
CA ALA A 56 25.22 14.21 -3.26
C ALA A 56 23.95 15.04 -3.44
N GLN A 57 22.81 14.39 -3.21
CA GLN A 57 21.50 15.03 -3.09
C GLN A 57 20.78 14.48 -1.88
N VAL A 58 20.13 15.39 -1.14
CA VAL A 58 19.29 15.07 0.00
C VAL A 58 17.92 15.70 -0.23
N ASP A 59 16.89 14.89 -0.36
CA ASP A 59 15.50 15.30 -0.51
C ASP A 59 14.75 15.06 0.79
N LEU A 60 14.07 16.07 1.31
CA LEU A 60 13.17 15.91 2.44
C LEU A 60 11.88 15.21 1.99
N LYS A 61 11.45 14.22 2.77
CA LYS A 61 10.15 13.55 2.64
C LYS A 61 9.28 13.85 3.84
N ALA A 62 8.04 14.19 3.60
CA ALA A 62 7.05 14.31 4.66
C ALA A 62 5.69 13.80 4.18
N LYS A 63 4.95 13.14 5.06
CA LYS A 63 3.66 12.55 4.75
C LYS A 63 2.73 12.57 5.94
N TRP A 64 1.58 13.20 5.75
CA TRP A 64 0.50 13.23 6.73
C TRP A 64 -0.80 12.77 6.09
N HIS A 65 -1.47 11.82 6.75
CA HIS A 65 -2.82 11.39 6.42
C HIS A 65 -3.72 11.61 7.63
N LEU A 66 -4.65 12.53 7.52
CA LEU A 66 -5.70 12.78 8.50
C LEU A 66 -6.97 12.11 8.02
N ASP A 67 -7.46 11.13 8.76
CA ASP A 67 -8.66 10.37 8.44
C ASP A 67 -9.80 10.72 9.38
N PHE A 68 -10.97 10.93 8.81
CA PHE A 68 -12.25 10.83 9.49
C PHE A 68 -12.97 9.59 8.97
N ARG A 69 -13.39 8.70 9.87
CA ARG A 69 -14.12 7.47 9.53
C ARG A 69 -15.42 7.37 10.28
N ARG A 70 -16.46 6.92 9.58
CA ARG A 70 -17.76 6.63 10.12
C ARG A 70 -18.19 5.22 9.72
N PHE A 71 -18.67 4.44 10.69
CA PHE A 71 -19.13 3.06 10.50
C PHE A 71 -20.66 2.98 10.62
N SER A 72 -21.30 2.19 9.76
CA SER A 72 -22.74 1.96 9.79
C SER A 72 -23.06 0.51 9.38
N PRO A 73 -23.78 -0.27 10.21
CA PRO A 73 -24.19 0.08 11.56
C PRO A 73 -22.95 0.22 12.47
N PRO A 74 -23.08 0.97 13.58
CA PRO A 74 -22.02 1.02 14.56
C PRO A 74 -21.76 -0.40 15.11
N VAL A 75 -20.49 -0.80 15.18
CA VAL A 75 -20.11 -2.09 15.76
C VAL A 75 -20.28 -2.01 17.26
N VAL A 76 -21.23 -2.75 17.80
CA VAL A 76 -21.54 -2.80 19.23
C VAL A 76 -20.79 -3.98 19.84
N ASN A 77 -20.12 -3.76 20.99
CA ASN A 77 -19.58 -4.84 21.79
C ASN A 77 -20.73 -5.70 22.34
N LEU A 78 -20.90 -6.90 21.80
CA LEU A 78 -21.81 -7.87 22.36
C LEU A 78 -21.10 -8.64 23.49
N PRO A 79 -21.70 -8.75 24.68
CA PRO A 79 -21.15 -9.58 25.78
C PRO A 79 -20.93 -11.00 25.30
N GLY A 80 -19.72 -11.53 25.47
CA GLY A 80 -19.34 -12.90 25.06
C GLY A 80 -18.70 -13.04 23.68
N ILE A 81 -18.60 -11.98 22.88
CA ILE A 81 -17.82 -11.99 21.64
C ILE A 81 -16.41 -11.43 21.96
N VAL A 82 -15.44 -12.33 22.01
CA VAL A 82 -14.06 -12.07 22.50
C VAL A 82 -13.26 -11.09 21.64
N ASN A 83 -13.76 -10.48 20.59
CA ASN A 83 -13.03 -9.55 19.73
C ASN A 83 -13.90 -8.45 19.14
N ALA A 84 -14.99 -8.08 19.80
CA ALA A 84 -15.73 -6.90 19.41
C ALA A 84 -14.93 -5.66 19.83
N LEU A 85 -14.45 -4.88 18.88
CA LEU A 85 -13.89 -3.57 19.18
C LEU A 85 -14.96 -2.67 19.77
N PRO A 86 -14.59 -1.76 20.72
CA PRO A 86 -15.54 -0.78 21.21
C PRO A 86 -16.11 -0.02 20.02
N ALA A 87 -17.41 0.16 20.03
CA ALA A 87 -18.08 0.99 19.05
C ALA A 87 -17.55 2.42 19.19
N THR A 88 -16.59 2.77 18.35
CA THR A 88 -16.23 4.16 18.15
C THR A 88 -17.08 4.66 17.00
N PRO A 89 -18.16 5.41 17.26
CA PRO A 89 -19.12 5.78 16.23
C PRO A 89 -18.46 6.56 15.10
N ASP A 90 -17.63 7.50 15.43
CA ASP A 90 -16.91 8.33 14.47
C ASP A 90 -15.49 8.57 14.99
N THR A 91 -14.51 8.32 14.15
CA THR A 91 -13.10 8.48 14.55
C THR A 91 -12.40 9.50 13.67
N PHE A 92 -11.80 10.49 14.29
CA PHE A 92 -10.85 11.38 13.65
C PHE A 92 -9.45 11.09 14.19
N PHE A 93 -8.51 10.72 13.32
CA PHE A 93 -7.18 10.36 13.76
C PHE A 93 -6.11 10.61 12.69
N LEU A 94 -4.89 10.75 13.15
CA LEU A 94 -3.70 10.83 12.33
C LEU A 94 -3.31 9.42 11.88
N ASN A 95 -3.71 9.04 10.67
CA ASN A 95 -3.42 7.71 10.13
C ASN A 95 -1.93 7.53 9.79
N LYS A 96 -1.28 8.60 9.31
CA LYS A 96 0.16 8.61 9.01
C LYS A 96 0.77 9.95 9.37
N ALA A 97 1.95 9.87 9.95
CA ALA A 97 2.83 11.00 10.18
C ALA A 97 4.26 10.53 9.95
N ARG A 98 4.76 10.64 8.73
CA ARG A 98 6.07 10.14 8.36
C ARG A 98 6.98 11.25 7.91
N PHE A 99 8.23 11.17 8.35
CA PHE A 99 9.32 12.03 7.93
C PHE A 99 10.48 11.18 7.48
N GLY A 100 11.20 11.65 6.49
CA GLY A 100 12.33 10.92 5.97
C GLY A 100 13.23 11.77 5.09
N LEU A 101 14.34 11.17 4.75
CA LEU A 101 15.30 11.67 3.79
C LEU A 101 15.48 10.62 2.72
N LYS A 102 15.62 11.05 1.48
CA LYS A 102 16.07 10.21 0.38
C LYS A 102 17.03 10.99 -0.49
N GLY A 103 17.82 10.29 -1.26
CA GLY A 103 18.75 10.96 -2.16
C GLY A 103 19.76 9.99 -2.71
N HIS A 104 20.86 10.55 -3.19
CA HIS A 104 21.99 9.77 -3.64
C HIS A 104 23.31 10.34 -3.10
N VAL A 105 24.28 9.45 -2.96
CA VAL A 105 25.68 9.77 -2.75
C VAL A 105 26.43 9.19 -3.93
N THR A 106 27.04 10.04 -4.73
CA THR A 106 27.53 9.71 -6.06
C THR A 106 26.40 9.16 -6.98
N LYS A 107 26.72 8.83 -8.22
CA LYS A 107 25.78 8.19 -9.16
C LYS A 107 25.52 6.70 -8.87
N TYR A 108 26.18 6.14 -7.86
CA TYR A 108 26.18 4.71 -7.58
C TYR A 108 25.37 4.31 -6.37
N ILE A 109 25.06 5.23 -5.45
CA ILE A 109 24.45 4.89 -4.17
C ILE A 109 23.21 5.76 -3.97
N ASP A 110 22.03 5.14 -4.04
CA ASP A 110 20.78 5.75 -3.61
C ASP A 110 20.44 5.30 -2.18
N TYR A 111 19.79 6.17 -1.41
CA TYR A 111 19.38 5.84 -0.06
C TYR A 111 18.00 6.41 0.28
N GLU A 112 17.34 5.78 1.22
CA GLU A 112 16.10 6.27 1.82
C GLU A 112 16.03 5.89 3.29
N VAL A 113 15.65 6.85 4.13
CA VAL A 113 15.37 6.66 5.55
C VAL A 113 14.05 7.33 5.87
N GLU A 114 13.04 6.57 6.31
CA GLU A 114 11.72 7.09 6.66
C GLU A 114 11.28 6.57 8.03
N ARG A 115 10.80 7.48 8.90
CA ARG A 115 10.27 7.16 10.22
C ARG A 115 8.82 7.61 10.36
N ASP A 116 8.00 6.75 10.95
CA ASP A 116 6.63 7.08 11.36
C ASP A 116 6.66 7.70 12.76
N MET A 117 6.09 8.89 12.90
CA MET A 117 6.10 9.72 14.13
C MET A 117 4.78 9.65 14.90
N ARG A 118 3.83 8.81 14.52
CA ARG A 118 2.50 8.75 15.15
C ARG A 118 2.57 8.50 16.65
N LYS A 119 3.49 7.64 17.12
CA LYS A 119 3.68 7.41 18.55
C LYS A 119 4.11 8.68 19.28
N THR A 120 4.98 9.47 18.68
CA THR A 120 5.44 10.76 19.24
C THR A 120 4.29 11.76 19.38
N PHE A 121 3.29 11.69 18.49
CA PHE A 121 2.08 12.51 18.56
C PHE A 121 0.96 11.89 19.41
N GLY A 122 1.20 10.77 20.10
CA GLY A 122 0.24 10.13 20.99
C GLY A 122 -0.99 9.51 20.31
N THR A 123 -0.91 9.24 19.02
CA THR A 123 -2.09 8.81 18.24
C THR A 123 -2.20 7.29 18.09
N ILE A 124 -1.30 6.49 18.66
CA ILE A 124 -1.34 5.02 18.64
C ILE A 124 -0.75 4.40 19.91
N ASN A 125 -1.28 3.23 20.28
CA ASN A 125 -0.74 2.41 21.35
C ASN A 125 0.53 1.67 20.92
N ALA A 126 1.43 1.40 21.85
CA ALA A 126 2.83 1.08 21.61
C ALA A 126 3.15 -0.34 21.13
N THR A 127 2.25 -1.30 21.30
CA THR A 127 2.56 -2.74 21.20
C THR A 127 2.84 -3.24 19.77
N GLU A 128 2.35 -2.56 18.76
CA GLU A 128 2.44 -2.99 17.36
C GLU A 128 3.16 -1.98 16.44
N TYR A 129 3.96 -1.12 17.02
CA TYR A 129 4.52 0.01 16.32
C TYR A 129 5.92 -0.25 15.78
N HIS A 130 6.04 -0.33 14.47
CA HIS A 130 7.30 -0.35 13.76
C HIS A 130 7.64 1.05 13.23
N PRO A 131 8.40 1.87 13.97
CA PRO A 131 8.63 3.27 13.60
C PRO A 131 9.42 3.43 12.30
N TRP A 132 10.39 2.57 12.05
CA TRP A 132 11.19 2.61 10.83
C TRP A 132 10.45 1.95 9.67
N LYS A 133 10.21 2.71 8.60
CA LYS A 133 9.53 2.27 7.39
C LYS A 133 10.55 1.90 6.32
N ASP A 134 10.82 2.78 5.38
CA ASP A 134 11.89 2.54 4.42
C ASP A 134 13.23 2.97 5.04
N ASN A 135 14.19 2.06 5.06
CA ASN A 135 15.54 2.32 5.59
C ASN A 135 16.51 1.41 4.85
N TYR A 136 17.01 1.89 3.72
CA TYR A 136 17.81 1.09 2.82
C TYR A 136 18.86 1.92 2.07
N VAL A 137 19.85 1.21 1.56
CA VAL A 137 20.81 1.64 0.56
C VAL A 137 20.60 0.82 -0.70
N ASP A 138 20.65 1.46 -1.86
CA ASP A 138 20.52 0.86 -3.18
C ASP A 138 21.78 1.15 -3.99
N ILE A 139 22.54 0.11 -4.34
CA ILE A 139 23.85 0.23 -4.98
C ILE A 139 23.69 -0.08 -6.45
N ASN A 140 23.92 0.92 -7.29
CA ASN A 140 23.85 0.87 -8.75
C ASN A 140 25.18 0.36 -9.35
N LEU A 141 25.41 -0.97 -9.27
CA LEU A 141 26.66 -1.58 -9.76
C LEU A 141 26.76 -1.56 -11.28
N HIS A 142 25.66 -1.89 -11.93
CA HIS A 142 25.53 -1.96 -13.38
C HIS A 142 24.08 -1.70 -13.78
N ARG A 143 23.87 -1.24 -15.03
CA ARG A 143 22.52 -0.97 -15.55
C ARG A 143 21.54 -2.17 -15.46
N LEU A 144 22.09 -3.39 -15.45
CA LEU A 144 21.35 -4.65 -15.34
C LEU A 144 21.48 -5.30 -13.96
N LEU A 145 22.14 -4.65 -13.01
CA LEU A 145 22.36 -5.19 -11.68
C LEU A 145 22.46 -4.06 -10.67
N GLN A 146 21.42 -3.95 -9.87
CA GLN A 146 21.34 -3.08 -8.71
C GLN A 146 21.12 -3.92 -7.46
N VAL A 147 21.70 -3.52 -6.34
CA VAL A 147 21.65 -4.28 -5.09
C VAL A 147 21.06 -3.38 -3.99
N LYS A 148 19.85 -3.72 -3.54
CA LYS A 148 19.19 -3.02 -2.45
C LYS A 148 19.34 -3.80 -1.15
N VAL A 149 19.81 -3.11 -0.10
CA VAL A 149 20.05 -3.69 1.23
C VAL A 149 19.39 -2.83 2.29
N GLY A 150 18.65 -3.44 3.19
CA GLY A 150 17.98 -2.73 4.29
C GLY A 150 16.55 -3.18 4.54
N LYS A 151 15.72 -2.30 5.10
CA LYS A 151 14.28 -2.51 5.30
C LYS A 151 13.51 -1.74 4.23
N TYR A 152 12.71 -2.44 3.46
CA TYR A 152 11.86 -1.88 2.40
C TYR A 152 10.72 -2.86 2.07
N LYS A 153 9.79 -2.43 1.22
CA LYS A 153 8.68 -3.27 0.78
C LYS A 153 9.18 -4.46 -0.04
N MET A 154 8.75 -5.67 0.34
CA MET A 154 9.05 -6.88 -0.43
C MET A 154 8.44 -6.76 -1.84
N PRO A 155 9.10 -7.32 -2.87
CA PRO A 155 8.63 -7.20 -4.26
C PRO A 155 7.42 -8.12 -4.52
N PHE A 156 6.26 -7.73 -3.97
CA PHE A 156 5.01 -8.46 -4.11
C PHE A 156 3.83 -7.50 -3.99
N SER A 157 2.83 -7.63 -4.87
CA SER A 157 1.61 -6.83 -4.96
C SER A 157 1.80 -5.42 -5.55
N LEU A 158 0.94 -5.07 -6.50
CA LEU A 158 0.91 -3.77 -7.18
C LEU A 158 0.67 -2.61 -6.20
N GLU A 159 -0.36 -2.73 -5.35
CA GLU A 159 -0.70 -1.67 -4.39
C GLU A 159 0.28 -1.61 -3.21
N GLU A 160 0.83 -2.77 -2.79
CA GLU A 160 1.80 -2.78 -1.70
C GLU A 160 3.11 -2.12 -2.09
N VAL A 161 3.71 -2.49 -3.23
CA VAL A 161 4.98 -1.93 -3.69
C VAL A 161 4.84 -0.45 -4.04
N GLY A 162 3.69 -0.07 -4.58
CA GLY A 162 3.38 1.31 -4.93
C GLY A 162 3.44 2.27 -3.74
N SER A 163 3.61 3.57 -4.02
CA SER A 163 3.49 4.59 -2.98
C SER A 163 2.02 4.74 -2.59
N GLU A 164 1.74 4.71 -1.29
CA GLU A 164 0.39 4.92 -0.75
C GLU A 164 -0.19 6.29 -1.12
N ASP A 165 0.67 7.27 -1.43
CA ASP A 165 0.25 8.60 -1.88
C ASP A 165 -0.38 8.57 -3.27
N ARG A 166 -0.14 7.50 -4.04
CA ARG A 166 -0.65 7.30 -5.39
C ARG A 166 -1.86 6.38 -5.45
N LEU A 167 -2.36 5.93 -4.30
CA LEU A 167 -3.59 5.15 -4.27
C LEU A 167 -4.79 6.02 -4.66
N ASP A 168 -5.70 5.46 -5.45
CA ASP A 168 -6.96 6.10 -5.86
C ASP A 168 -7.89 6.27 -4.67
N TYR A 169 -7.74 5.42 -3.64
CA TYR A 169 -8.53 5.40 -2.41
C TYR A 169 -7.69 5.68 -1.18
N ALA A 170 -8.38 6.05 -0.11
CA ALA A 170 -7.76 6.21 1.20
C ALA A 170 -7.12 4.91 1.73
N LEU A 171 -7.67 3.76 1.36
CA LEU A 171 -7.20 2.44 1.79
C LEU A 171 -6.85 1.56 0.60
N LYS A 172 -5.89 0.65 0.79
CA LYS A 172 -5.59 -0.43 -0.15
C LYS A 172 -6.80 -1.33 -0.36
N SER A 173 -6.75 -2.15 -1.41
CA SER A 173 -7.67 -3.27 -1.59
C SER A 173 -7.59 -4.23 -0.41
N ARG A 174 -8.70 -4.91 -0.10
CA ARG A 174 -8.73 -5.91 0.98
C ARG A 174 -7.77 -7.06 0.69
N ALA A 175 -7.67 -7.44 -0.60
CA ALA A 175 -6.74 -8.46 -1.05
C ALA A 175 -5.26 -8.10 -0.78
N SER A 176 -4.84 -6.91 -1.22
CA SER A 176 -3.47 -6.44 -1.03
C SER A 176 -3.15 -6.16 0.44
N ASP A 177 -4.08 -5.54 1.20
CA ASP A 177 -3.90 -5.21 2.61
C ASP A 177 -3.72 -6.45 3.49
N ALA A 178 -4.52 -7.51 3.24
CA ALA A 178 -4.49 -8.73 4.03
C ALA A 178 -3.38 -9.73 3.61
N LEU A 179 -3.10 -9.84 2.30
CA LEU A 179 -2.27 -10.94 1.79
C LEU A 179 -0.85 -10.53 1.40
N ALA A 180 -0.58 -9.24 1.13
CA ALA A 180 0.78 -8.81 0.82
C ALA A 180 1.65 -8.77 2.08
N ALA A 181 2.94 -9.07 1.90
CA ALA A 181 3.87 -9.23 3.02
C ALA A 181 4.28 -7.90 3.69
N GLY A 182 4.21 -6.78 2.98
CA GLY A 182 4.65 -5.48 3.50
C GLY A 182 6.17 -5.31 3.48
N ARG A 183 6.71 -4.63 4.50
CA ARG A 183 8.15 -4.33 4.60
C ARG A 183 8.89 -5.39 5.40
N GLU A 184 10.12 -5.70 4.96
CA GLU A 184 11.04 -6.57 5.70
C GLU A 184 12.50 -6.18 5.40
N ARG A 185 13.40 -6.59 6.28
CA ARG A 185 14.84 -6.46 6.09
C ARG A 185 15.34 -7.53 5.15
N GLY A 186 16.13 -7.13 4.16
CA GLY A 186 16.63 -8.10 3.18
C GLY A 186 17.65 -7.53 2.24
N VAL A 187 18.02 -8.37 1.29
CA VAL A 187 18.86 -8.05 0.15
C VAL A 187 18.09 -8.41 -1.11
N MET A 188 18.06 -7.51 -2.07
CA MET A 188 17.35 -7.68 -3.34
C MET A 188 18.23 -7.26 -4.50
N LEU A 189 18.29 -8.09 -5.51
CA LEU A 189 18.81 -7.78 -6.83
C LEU A 189 17.67 -7.29 -7.70
N HIS A 190 17.86 -6.20 -8.41
CA HIS A 190 16.85 -5.67 -9.32
C HIS A 190 17.46 -4.87 -10.45
N ALA A 191 16.77 -4.78 -11.56
CA ALA A 191 17.06 -3.84 -12.64
C ALA A 191 15.97 -3.82 -13.69
N SER A 192 16.02 -2.79 -14.55
CA SER A 192 15.28 -2.71 -15.81
C SER A 192 16.16 -3.22 -16.95
N PHE A 193 15.77 -4.32 -17.60
CA PHE A 193 16.64 -5.00 -18.57
C PHE A 193 16.23 -4.84 -20.05
N LEU A 194 14.96 -4.58 -20.32
CA LEU A 194 14.45 -4.31 -21.67
C LEU A 194 13.70 -2.98 -21.70
N LYS A 195 14.42 -1.90 -21.97
CA LYS A 195 13.87 -0.53 -21.92
C LYS A 195 12.65 -0.33 -22.82
N ALA A 196 12.64 -0.93 -24.02
CA ALA A 196 11.53 -0.82 -24.97
C ALA A 196 10.21 -1.34 -24.39
N ALA A 197 10.24 -2.48 -23.69
CA ALA A 197 9.11 -3.09 -23.00
C ALA A 197 9.01 -2.68 -21.51
N ARG A 198 9.93 -1.88 -21.00
CA ARG A 198 10.04 -1.51 -19.58
C ARG A 198 10.01 -2.72 -18.65
N LEU A 199 10.67 -3.80 -19.04
CA LEU A 199 10.72 -5.00 -18.21
C LEU A 199 11.70 -4.80 -17.05
N GLU A 200 11.22 -5.14 -15.86
CA GLU A 200 11.98 -5.05 -14.60
C GLU A 200 11.89 -6.37 -13.85
N TYR A 201 13.01 -6.81 -13.30
CA TYR A 201 13.05 -7.94 -12.40
C TYR A 201 13.45 -7.50 -10.99
N GLN A 202 12.96 -8.22 -9.99
CA GLN A 202 13.26 -8.04 -8.58
C GLN A 202 13.35 -9.43 -7.95
N ILE A 203 14.50 -9.79 -7.35
CA ILE A 203 14.70 -11.08 -6.70
C ILE A 203 15.42 -10.84 -5.38
N GLY A 204 14.84 -11.29 -4.26
CA GLY A 204 15.39 -10.98 -2.95
C GLY A 204 15.24 -12.08 -1.92
N VAL A 205 16.05 -11.95 -0.87
CA VAL A 205 16.00 -12.76 0.34
C VAL A 205 15.78 -11.85 1.52
N PHE A 206 14.75 -12.15 2.31
CA PHE A 206 14.30 -11.36 3.44
C PHE A 206 14.38 -12.16 4.73
N ARG A 207 14.52 -11.44 5.86
CA ARG A 207 14.72 -12.06 7.16
C ARG A 207 13.50 -12.89 7.61
N HIS A 208 12.30 -12.32 7.42
CA HIS A 208 11.02 -12.91 7.80
C HIS A 208 10.00 -12.68 6.69
N ASP A 209 8.74 -13.02 6.95
CA ASP A 209 7.65 -12.95 5.97
C ASP A 209 6.94 -11.57 5.92
N GLY A 210 7.60 -10.52 6.40
CA GLY A 210 7.13 -9.14 6.35
C GLY A 210 6.31 -8.69 7.57
N GLU A 211 6.23 -7.38 7.75
CA GLU A 211 5.56 -6.77 8.92
C GLU A 211 4.02 -6.93 8.91
N SER A 212 3.43 -7.24 7.76
CA SER A 212 1.96 -7.40 7.62
C SER A 212 1.50 -8.85 7.85
N SER A 213 2.40 -9.81 7.99
CA SER A 213 2.08 -11.24 7.97
C SER A 213 2.41 -11.98 9.25
N GLY A 214 2.85 -11.30 10.30
CA GLY A 214 3.17 -11.88 11.60
C GLY A 214 2.09 -11.68 12.65
N ILE A 215 2.00 -12.57 13.63
CA ILE A 215 1.43 -12.23 14.92
C ILE A 215 2.34 -11.15 15.52
N HIS A 216 1.75 -10.06 15.92
CA HIS A 216 2.38 -8.87 16.45
C HIS A 216 3.63 -9.16 17.32
N GLY A 217 4.78 -8.76 16.80
CA GLY A 217 6.05 -8.79 17.50
C GLY A 217 6.82 -10.13 17.48
N LEU A 218 6.26 -11.21 16.97
CA LEU A 218 6.99 -12.47 16.84
C LEU A 218 7.60 -12.63 15.45
N PRO A 219 8.89 -12.99 15.35
CA PRO A 219 9.50 -13.29 14.07
C PRO A 219 8.86 -14.53 13.46
N THR A 220 8.46 -14.45 12.19
CA THR A 220 8.11 -15.62 11.41
C THR A 220 9.36 -16.47 11.15
N GLY A 221 9.25 -17.77 11.31
CA GLY A 221 10.25 -18.82 11.43
C GLY A 221 11.49 -18.85 10.59
N GLY A 222 11.61 -18.14 9.52
CA GLY A 222 12.77 -18.27 8.66
C GLY A 222 12.82 -17.24 7.56
N ARG A 223 13.77 -17.43 6.68
CA ARG A 223 13.96 -16.54 5.53
C ARG A 223 12.80 -16.65 4.55
N THR A 224 12.46 -15.55 3.92
CA THR A 224 11.53 -15.47 2.80
C THR A 224 12.26 -15.11 1.53
N TYR A 225 12.01 -15.87 0.49
CA TYR A 225 12.46 -15.60 -0.87
C TYR A 225 11.33 -14.94 -1.61
N ALA A 226 11.63 -13.89 -2.38
CA ALA A 226 10.65 -13.18 -3.17
C ALA A 226 11.21 -12.90 -4.57
N ALA A 227 10.33 -13.01 -5.57
CA ALA A 227 10.65 -12.65 -6.95
C ALA A 227 9.45 -11.95 -7.58
N ARG A 228 9.73 -10.94 -8.42
CA ARG A 228 8.72 -10.21 -9.20
C ARG A 228 9.29 -9.83 -10.55
N LEU A 229 8.47 -9.98 -11.60
CA LEU A 229 8.74 -9.55 -12.96
C LEU A 229 7.59 -8.68 -13.45
N THR A 230 7.90 -7.49 -13.92
CA THR A 230 6.90 -6.52 -14.35
C THR A 230 7.31 -5.79 -15.61
N GLY A 231 6.34 -5.19 -16.32
CA GLY A 231 6.64 -4.33 -17.44
C GLY A 231 5.48 -4.12 -18.40
N GLN A 232 5.78 -3.66 -19.60
CA GLN A 232 4.83 -3.39 -20.69
C GLN A 232 5.23 -4.20 -21.92
N PRO A 233 5.09 -5.55 -21.91
CA PRO A 233 5.61 -6.41 -22.98
C PRO A 233 4.96 -6.14 -24.34
N LEU A 234 3.73 -5.65 -24.37
CA LEU A 234 3.04 -5.35 -25.64
C LEU A 234 3.59 -4.13 -26.38
N ARG A 235 4.49 -3.35 -25.76
CA ARG A 235 5.14 -2.22 -26.43
C ARG A 235 6.02 -2.63 -27.59
N ILE A 236 6.60 -3.83 -27.55
CA ILE A 236 7.49 -4.36 -28.60
C ILE A 236 6.74 -5.16 -29.67
N VAL A 237 5.44 -5.42 -29.46
CA VAL A 237 4.62 -6.17 -30.42
C VAL A 237 4.01 -5.22 -31.44
N SER A 238 4.37 -5.39 -32.72
CA SER A 238 3.75 -4.68 -33.85
C SER A 238 2.86 -5.68 -34.61
N PRO A 239 1.67 -5.32 -35.07
CA PRO A 239 1.07 -3.98 -35.25
C PRO A 239 -0.04 -3.63 -34.22
N LEU A 240 0.15 -3.85 -32.93
CA LEU A 240 -0.87 -3.53 -31.91
C LEU A 240 -1.20 -2.02 -31.86
N PRO A 241 -2.46 -1.64 -31.57
CA PRO A 241 -2.85 -0.26 -31.29
C PRO A 241 -2.02 0.35 -30.16
N LYS A 242 -1.68 1.65 -30.26
CA LYS A 242 -0.87 2.35 -29.24
C LYS A 242 -1.48 2.26 -27.84
N THR A 243 -2.80 2.33 -27.73
CA THR A 243 -3.56 2.23 -26.48
C THR A 243 -3.30 0.93 -25.74
N ILE A 244 -3.29 -0.22 -26.43
CA ILE A 244 -3.04 -1.54 -25.81
C ILE A 244 -1.57 -1.72 -25.43
N ARG A 245 -0.65 -1.07 -26.14
CA ARG A 245 0.80 -1.18 -25.86
C ARG A 245 1.18 -0.64 -24.48
N HIS A 246 0.34 0.20 -23.87
CA HIS A 246 0.57 0.76 -22.53
C HIS A 246 0.15 -0.20 -21.40
N LEU A 247 -0.42 -1.37 -21.74
CA LEU A 247 -0.79 -2.37 -20.73
C LEU A 247 0.45 -2.81 -19.93
N TYR A 248 0.40 -2.55 -18.64
CA TYR A 248 1.37 -3.03 -17.67
C TYR A 248 0.90 -4.37 -17.12
N LEU A 249 1.81 -5.33 -17.07
CA LEU A 249 1.60 -6.67 -16.53
C LEU A 249 2.70 -6.99 -15.52
N GLY A 250 2.35 -7.77 -14.51
CA GLY A 250 3.31 -8.25 -13.54
C GLY A 250 2.92 -9.60 -12.95
N VAL A 251 3.92 -10.34 -12.54
CA VAL A 251 3.80 -11.57 -11.77
C VAL A 251 4.79 -11.56 -10.62
N ALA A 252 4.39 -12.12 -9.48
CA ALA A 252 5.23 -12.17 -8.30
C ALA A 252 5.01 -13.46 -7.51
N ALA A 253 6.03 -13.90 -6.79
CA ALA A 253 5.94 -15.01 -5.87
C ALA A 253 6.77 -14.76 -4.61
N THR A 254 6.29 -15.27 -3.46
CA THR A 254 7.08 -15.33 -2.22
C THR A 254 6.98 -16.71 -1.61
N ARG A 255 8.05 -17.15 -0.95
CA ARG A 255 8.07 -18.39 -0.16
C ARG A 255 8.84 -18.16 1.14
N GLY A 256 8.13 -18.21 2.26
CA GLY A 256 8.70 -18.05 3.60
C GLY A 256 8.42 -19.26 4.47
N ARG A 257 9.22 -19.44 5.54
CA ARG A 257 8.97 -20.48 6.54
C ARG A 257 8.28 -19.88 7.74
N MET A 258 7.18 -20.49 8.17
CA MET A 258 6.42 -20.10 9.34
C MET A 258 6.78 -20.93 10.56
N PHE A 259 6.85 -20.29 11.72
CA PHE A 259 6.91 -21.01 12.99
C PHE A 259 5.58 -21.67 13.30
N GLU A 260 5.64 -22.72 14.10
CA GLU A 260 4.48 -23.34 14.69
C GLU A 260 3.68 -22.35 15.52
N GLY A 261 2.37 -22.37 15.37
CA GLY A 261 1.48 -21.56 16.19
C GLY A 261 0.23 -21.09 15.47
N LEU A 262 -0.55 -20.30 16.18
CA LEU A 262 -1.79 -19.66 15.71
C LEU A 262 -1.44 -18.44 14.84
N ASN A 263 -0.68 -18.68 13.76
CA ASN A 263 -0.03 -17.69 12.92
C ASN A 263 -0.63 -17.57 11.51
N GLY A 264 -1.69 -18.32 11.20
CA GLY A 264 -2.38 -18.19 9.92
C GLY A 264 -2.95 -16.78 9.76
N ILE A 265 -2.91 -16.23 8.54
CA ILE A 265 -3.53 -14.91 8.27
C ILE A 265 -5.02 -14.96 8.58
N ASN A 266 -5.54 -13.95 9.27
CA ASN A 266 -6.95 -13.81 9.60
C ASN A 266 -7.67 -12.86 8.63
N GLY A 267 -9.00 -12.82 8.70
CA GLY A 267 -9.85 -11.87 7.98
C GLY A 267 -10.54 -10.91 8.93
N GLN A 268 -10.36 -9.61 8.72
CA GLN A 268 -11.00 -8.57 9.52
C GLN A 268 -11.69 -7.56 8.62
N THR A 269 -12.82 -7.03 9.06
CA THR A 269 -13.48 -5.89 8.42
C THR A 269 -12.71 -4.59 8.68
N LEU A 270 -13.05 -3.52 7.99
CA LEU A 270 -12.47 -2.19 8.26
C LEU A 270 -12.75 -1.68 9.69
N SER A 271 -13.86 -2.11 10.27
CA SER A 271 -14.19 -1.81 11.67
C SER A 271 -13.40 -2.64 12.67
N GLY A 272 -12.55 -3.58 12.20
CA GLY A 272 -11.74 -4.46 13.04
C GLY A 272 -12.45 -5.73 13.52
N PHE A 273 -13.68 -6.01 13.05
CA PHE A 273 -14.35 -7.25 13.37
C PHE A 273 -13.67 -8.42 12.65
N THR A 274 -13.23 -9.43 13.42
CA THR A 274 -12.60 -10.64 12.87
C THR A 274 -13.68 -11.62 12.41
N TYR A 275 -13.87 -11.76 11.10
CA TYR A 275 -14.82 -12.70 10.50
C TYR A 275 -14.17 -14.05 10.18
N PHE A 276 -12.86 -14.13 10.09
CA PHE A 276 -12.09 -15.35 9.93
C PHE A 276 -10.88 -15.33 10.87
N ASP A 277 -10.84 -16.28 11.83
CA ASP A 277 -9.79 -16.33 12.86
C ASP A 277 -8.47 -16.88 12.33
N HIS A 278 -7.43 -16.62 13.11
CA HIS A 278 -6.15 -17.31 12.94
C HIS A 278 -6.33 -18.83 13.09
N VAL A 279 -5.59 -19.59 12.30
CA VAL A 279 -5.50 -21.05 12.42
C VAL A 279 -4.06 -21.45 12.71
N TYR A 280 -3.88 -22.64 13.26
CA TYR A 280 -2.56 -23.19 13.48
C TYR A 280 -1.89 -23.51 12.15
N VAL A 281 -0.67 -22.98 11.96
CA VAL A 281 0.19 -23.19 10.79
C VAL A 281 1.59 -23.59 11.21
N ARG A 282 2.26 -24.37 10.39
CA ARG A 282 3.68 -24.74 10.53
C ARG A 282 4.18 -25.23 9.17
N GLY A 283 5.29 -24.73 8.72
CA GLY A 283 5.88 -25.09 7.44
C GLY A 283 6.07 -23.87 6.54
N HIS A 284 5.69 -23.96 5.28
CA HIS A 284 5.86 -22.87 4.33
C HIS A 284 4.58 -22.07 4.15
N ARG A 285 4.75 -20.76 3.98
CA ARG A 285 3.76 -19.86 3.41
C ARG A 285 4.23 -19.47 2.02
N MET A 286 3.41 -19.72 1.01
CA MET A 286 3.67 -19.38 -0.38
C MET A 286 2.62 -18.41 -0.88
N ARG A 287 3.05 -17.37 -1.57
CA ARG A 287 2.17 -16.43 -2.29
C ARG A 287 2.53 -16.43 -3.77
N VAL A 288 1.52 -16.36 -4.61
CA VAL A 288 1.64 -16.10 -6.05
C VAL A 288 0.67 -14.98 -6.38
N GLY A 289 1.12 -13.99 -7.14
CA GLY A 289 0.33 -12.85 -7.57
C GLY A 289 0.46 -12.57 -9.05
N ALA A 290 -0.63 -12.08 -9.64
CA ALA A 290 -0.65 -11.52 -10.99
C ALA A 290 -1.30 -10.14 -10.93
N GLU A 291 -0.74 -9.18 -11.67
CA GLU A 291 -1.16 -7.80 -11.66
C GLU A 291 -1.24 -7.23 -13.06
N ALA A 292 -2.21 -6.35 -13.28
CA ALA A 292 -2.37 -5.62 -14.54
C ALA A 292 -2.80 -4.19 -14.27
N ALA A 293 -2.30 -3.24 -15.07
CA ALA A 293 -2.72 -1.86 -15.04
C ALA A 293 -2.66 -1.24 -16.43
N TRP A 294 -3.68 -0.44 -16.74
CA TRP A 294 -3.78 0.28 -18.00
C TRP A 294 -4.31 1.67 -17.74
N ALA A 295 -3.76 2.66 -18.44
CA ALA A 295 -4.24 4.03 -18.38
C ALA A 295 -4.11 4.69 -19.75
N GLU A 296 -5.17 5.35 -20.18
CA GLU A 296 -5.23 6.11 -21.42
C GLU A 296 -6.13 7.32 -21.27
N GLY A 297 -5.58 8.50 -21.55
CA GLY A 297 -6.30 9.76 -21.38
C GLY A 297 -6.78 9.95 -19.93
N PRO A 298 -8.09 10.22 -19.71
CA PRO A 298 -8.64 10.42 -18.38
C PRO A 298 -9.01 9.13 -17.65
N VAL A 299 -8.86 7.96 -18.28
CA VAL A 299 -9.35 6.66 -17.73
C VAL A 299 -8.19 5.79 -17.35
N SER A 300 -8.31 5.10 -16.22
CA SER A 300 -7.41 4.04 -15.79
C SER A 300 -8.16 2.83 -15.26
N ILE A 301 -7.59 1.65 -15.47
CA ILE A 301 -8.08 0.36 -14.95
C ILE A 301 -6.89 -0.38 -14.40
N LYS A 302 -7.03 -0.97 -13.21
CA LYS A 302 -6.02 -1.84 -12.62
C LYS A 302 -6.66 -2.97 -11.84
N GLY A 303 -5.94 -4.06 -11.68
CA GLY A 303 -6.39 -5.18 -10.91
C GLY A 303 -5.24 -6.09 -10.51
N GLU A 304 -5.51 -6.91 -9.53
CA GLU A 304 -4.53 -7.85 -8.98
C GLU A 304 -5.26 -9.09 -8.48
N TYR A 305 -4.61 -10.23 -8.61
CA TYR A 305 -5.01 -11.51 -8.03
C TYR A 305 -3.88 -12.05 -7.16
N ILE A 306 -4.20 -12.48 -5.93
CA ILE A 306 -3.27 -13.07 -4.99
C ILE A 306 -3.81 -14.42 -4.53
N HIS A 307 -3.00 -15.45 -4.67
CA HIS A 307 -3.20 -16.77 -4.08
C HIS A 307 -2.14 -17.02 -3.01
N MET A 308 -2.55 -17.45 -1.83
CA MET A 308 -1.65 -17.78 -0.74
C MET A 308 -2.03 -19.14 -0.15
N SER A 309 -1.01 -19.99 0.07
CA SER A 309 -1.14 -21.24 0.82
C SER A 309 -0.23 -21.21 2.07
N GLU A 310 -0.73 -21.82 3.14
CA GLU A 310 -0.05 -21.95 4.43
C GLU A 310 -0.09 -23.40 4.87
N GLU A 311 1.08 -24.04 4.94
CA GLU A 311 1.22 -25.41 5.41
C GLU A 311 0.83 -25.54 6.89
N ARG A 312 0.19 -26.65 7.23
CA ARG A 312 -0.30 -26.95 8.58
C ARG A 312 0.28 -28.29 9.08
N LYS A 313 1.60 -28.45 8.93
CA LYS A 313 2.31 -29.68 9.27
C LYS A 313 2.27 -29.93 10.77
N GLN A 314 1.89 -31.12 11.18
CA GLN A 314 1.80 -31.56 12.59
C GLN A 314 0.91 -30.65 13.45
N GLN A 315 -0.12 -30.03 12.88
CA GLN A 315 -1.01 -29.11 13.59
C GLN A 315 -2.34 -29.75 14.01
N GLY A 316 -2.57 -31.01 13.69
CA GLY A 316 -3.67 -31.80 14.20
C GLY A 316 -3.54 -32.07 15.72
N ILE A 317 -4.65 -32.45 16.35
CA ILE A 317 -4.72 -32.70 17.80
C ILE A 317 -3.78 -33.83 18.21
N ARG A 318 -3.58 -34.80 17.34
CA ARG A 318 -2.67 -35.95 17.57
C ARG A 318 -1.32 -35.79 16.87
N GLY A 319 -0.99 -34.57 16.40
CA GLY A 319 0.24 -34.29 15.68
C GLY A 319 0.22 -34.69 14.21
N GLU A 320 -0.96 -34.96 13.63
CA GLU A 320 -1.12 -35.23 12.22
C GLU A 320 -1.00 -33.95 11.37
N ASP A 321 -0.62 -34.10 10.11
CA ASP A 321 -0.63 -33.02 9.14
C ASP A 321 -2.07 -32.67 8.78
N LEU A 322 -2.38 -31.37 8.80
CA LEU A 322 -3.67 -30.86 8.37
C LEU A 322 -3.59 -30.32 6.94
N PRO A 323 -4.69 -30.35 6.17
CA PRO A 323 -4.77 -29.70 4.87
C PRO A 323 -4.39 -28.22 4.95
N ASP A 324 -3.66 -27.75 3.93
CA ASP A 324 -3.19 -26.38 3.86
C ASP A 324 -4.34 -25.38 3.98
N LYS A 325 -4.09 -24.29 4.70
CA LYS A 325 -4.97 -23.12 4.64
C LYS A 325 -4.71 -22.36 3.36
N ILE A 326 -5.79 -22.02 2.64
CA ILE A 326 -5.77 -21.27 1.40
C ILE A 326 -6.43 -19.91 1.63
N SER A 327 -5.77 -18.86 1.16
CA SER A 327 -6.35 -17.51 1.07
C SER A 327 -6.29 -17.02 -0.37
N ARG A 328 -7.36 -16.46 -0.87
CA ARG A 328 -7.43 -15.86 -2.21
C ARG A 328 -8.00 -14.47 -2.13
N GLY A 329 -7.36 -13.55 -2.81
CA GLY A 329 -7.87 -12.21 -2.92
C GLY A 329 -7.69 -11.66 -4.33
N TRP A 330 -8.63 -10.83 -4.77
CA TRP A 330 -8.50 -10.11 -6.02
C TRP A 330 -9.32 -8.82 -5.98
N TYR A 331 -8.92 -7.87 -6.80
CA TYR A 331 -9.69 -6.66 -7.00
C TYR A 331 -9.57 -6.17 -8.45
N VAL A 332 -10.55 -5.36 -8.83
CA VAL A 332 -10.54 -4.55 -10.05
C VAL A 332 -10.94 -3.13 -9.67
N THR A 333 -10.19 -2.17 -10.15
CA THR A 333 -10.41 -0.73 -9.96
C THR A 333 -10.52 -0.04 -11.30
N GLY A 334 -11.50 0.83 -11.45
CA GLY A 334 -11.60 1.80 -12.54
C GLY A 334 -11.58 3.22 -11.98
N ALA A 335 -10.90 4.13 -12.65
CA ALA A 335 -10.88 5.54 -12.30
C ALA A 335 -11.03 6.42 -13.55
N TRP A 336 -11.70 7.56 -13.39
CA TRP A 336 -11.94 8.54 -14.44
C TRP A 336 -11.73 9.97 -13.92
N THR A 337 -10.81 10.70 -14.52
CA THR A 337 -10.62 12.13 -14.25
C THR A 337 -11.80 12.91 -14.86
N ALA A 338 -12.79 13.21 -14.03
CA ALA A 338 -14.05 13.84 -14.42
C ALA A 338 -13.93 15.36 -14.63
N LEU A 339 -13.11 16.02 -13.81
CA LEU A 339 -12.87 17.48 -13.87
C LEU A 339 -11.37 17.76 -13.84
N GLY A 340 -10.95 18.77 -14.60
CA GLY A 340 -9.55 19.14 -14.75
C GLY A 340 -8.78 18.16 -15.64
N LYS A 341 -7.46 18.27 -15.62
CA LYS A 341 -6.54 17.36 -16.33
C LYS A 341 -5.36 17.03 -15.45
N MET A 342 -4.93 15.79 -15.50
CA MET A 342 -3.71 15.32 -14.81
C MET A 342 -2.50 15.43 -15.74
N LYS A 343 -1.31 15.67 -15.17
CA LYS A 343 -0.05 15.52 -15.93
C LYS A 343 0.17 14.04 -16.21
N SER A 344 0.79 13.71 -17.31
CA SER A 344 0.96 12.35 -17.85
C SER A 344 1.67 11.37 -16.90
N ARG A 345 2.25 11.84 -15.81
CA ARG A 345 2.89 11.01 -14.78
C ARG A 345 2.56 11.55 -13.39
N GLY A 346 1.82 10.75 -12.63
CA GLY A 346 1.55 11.00 -11.22
C GLY A 346 0.26 11.75 -10.93
N ASN A 347 0.08 12.10 -9.67
CA ASN A 347 -1.14 12.72 -9.10
C ASN A 347 -1.07 14.26 -9.11
N THR A 348 -0.49 14.84 -10.16
CA THR A 348 -0.32 16.30 -10.27
C THR A 348 -1.29 16.86 -11.29
N PRO A 349 -2.23 17.73 -10.91
CA PRO A 349 -3.10 18.40 -11.84
C PRO A 349 -2.30 19.39 -12.72
N GLN A 350 -2.77 19.59 -13.95
CA GLN A 350 -2.15 20.58 -14.86
C GLN A 350 -2.34 22.00 -14.34
N ASN A 351 -3.53 22.32 -13.84
CA ASN A 351 -3.90 23.61 -13.27
C ASN A 351 -4.15 23.47 -11.77
N PRO A 352 -3.09 23.56 -10.93
CA PRO A 352 -3.20 23.29 -9.50
C PRO A 352 -3.93 24.40 -8.75
N PHE A 353 -4.63 24.02 -7.67
CA PHE A 353 -5.21 24.91 -6.68
C PHE A 353 -4.15 25.34 -5.66
N LEU A 354 -4.21 26.55 -5.14
CA LEU A 354 -3.28 27.19 -4.19
C LEU A 354 -1.88 27.52 -4.77
N THR A 355 -1.35 26.76 -5.70
CA THR A 355 -0.03 26.99 -6.28
C THR A 355 -0.13 27.46 -7.76
N GLY A 356 -1.33 27.82 -8.19
CA GLY A 356 -1.70 28.33 -9.50
C GLY A 356 -3.13 28.83 -9.49
N HIS A 357 -3.66 29.26 -10.65
CA HIS A 357 -5.03 29.82 -10.77
C HIS A 357 -6.09 28.76 -11.11
N GLY A 358 -5.78 27.47 -10.89
CA GLY A 358 -6.67 26.37 -11.23
C GLY A 358 -7.48 25.84 -10.06
N PHE A 359 -8.42 24.94 -10.38
CA PHE A 359 -9.21 24.19 -9.40
C PHE A 359 -8.52 22.88 -8.97
N GLY A 360 -7.49 22.44 -9.67
CA GLY A 360 -6.93 21.11 -9.53
C GLY A 360 -7.60 20.10 -10.49
N ALA A 361 -7.73 18.85 -10.05
CA ALA A 361 -8.43 17.81 -10.81
C ALA A 361 -9.25 16.92 -9.88
N VAL A 362 -10.42 16.46 -10.32
CA VAL A 362 -11.28 15.54 -9.60
C VAL A 362 -11.36 14.24 -10.38
N GLU A 363 -11.04 13.15 -9.70
CA GLU A 363 -11.14 11.79 -10.21
C GLU A 363 -12.28 11.05 -9.47
N LEU A 364 -13.12 10.37 -10.23
CA LEU A 364 -14.12 9.44 -9.71
C LEU A 364 -13.62 8.02 -9.88
N SER A 365 -13.68 7.22 -8.84
CA SER A 365 -13.18 5.86 -8.87
C SER A 365 -14.14 4.86 -8.23
N GLY A 366 -14.12 3.61 -8.75
CA GLY A 366 -14.86 2.47 -8.26
C GLY A 366 -13.98 1.23 -8.19
N ARG A 367 -14.03 0.49 -7.08
CA ARG A 367 -13.29 -0.76 -6.86
C ARG A 367 -14.21 -1.85 -6.33
N PHE A 368 -14.02 -3.04 -6.85
CA PHE A 368 -14.61 -4.26 -6.30
C PHE A 368 -13.50 -5.21 -5.85
N ASP A 369 -13.60 -5.68 -4.60
CA ASP A 369 -12.65 -6.58 -3.94
C ASP A 369 -13.36 -7.87 -3.51
N VAL A 370 -12.62 -8.97 -3.54
CA VAL A 370 -13.02 -10.25 -2.93
C VAL A 370 -11.82 -10.81 -2.15
N LEU A 371 -12.08 -11.20 -0.90
CA LEU A 371 -11.10 -11.87 -0.04
C LEU A 371 -11.73 -13.12 0.55
N THR A 372 -11.14 -14.29 0.34
CA THR A 372 -11.70 -15.59 0.73
C THR A 372 -10.66 -16.43 1.47
N PHE A 373 -11.10 -17.09 2.53
CA PHE A 373 -10.33 -18.02 3.35
C PHE A 373 -11.01 -19.39 3.38
N PHE A 374 -10.22 -20.46 3.22
CA PHE A 374 -10.68 -21.85 3.26
C PHE A 374 -9.49 -22.79 3.46
N SER A 375 -9.71 -24.09 3.56
CA SER A 375 -8.63 -25.09 3.50
C SER A 375 -8.66 -25.85 2.18
N ALA A 376 -7.53 -26.49 1.85
CA ALA A 376 -7.54 -27.57 0.89
C ALA A 376 -8.53 -28.68 1.36
N PRO A 377 -9.05 -29.51 0.42
CA PRO A 377 -9.91 -30.61 0.78
C PRO A 377 -9.33 -31.52 1.86
N GLY A 378 -10.10 -31.86 2.86
CA GLY A 378 -9.70 -32.67 3.99
C GLY A 378 -10.86 -33.50 4.55
N PRO A 379 -10.60 -34.42 5.48
CA PRO A 379 -11.65 -35.26 6.10
C PRO A 379 -12.53 -34.43 7.04
N GLY A 380 -13.76 -34.89 7.22
CA GLY A 380 -14.70 -34.34 8.18
C GLY A 380 -15.49 -33.13 7.70
N LEU A 381 -16.45 -32.72 8.51
CA LEU A 381 -17.28 -31.56 8.24
C LEU A 381 -16.50 -30.25 8.48
N PRO A 382 -16.78 -29.19 7.69
CA PRO A 382 -16.18 -27.89 7.91
C PRO A 382 -16.44 -27.35 9.32
N SER A 383 -15.40 -26.87 9.96
CA SER A 383 -15.45 -26.33 11.33
C SER A 383 -14.65 -25.05 11.46
N ARG A 384 -15.04 -24.20 12.44
CA ARG A 384 -14.30 -22.97 12.81
C ARG A 384 -13.13 -23.25 13.77
N SER A 385 -12.95 -24.51 14.22
CA SER A 385 -11.82 -24.84 15.08
C SER A 385 -10.49 -24.50 14.39
N PRO A 386 -9.56 -23.82 15.07
CA PRO A 386 -8.24 -23.49 14.52
C PRO A 386 -7.43 -24.71 14.08
N ARG A 387 -7.78 -25.91 14.58
CA ARG A 387 -7.19 -27.22 14.25
C ARG A 387 -8.11 -28.12 13.43
N ALA A 388 -9.18 -27.57 12.84
CA ALA A 388 -10.06 -28.37 11.99
C ALA A 388 -9.30 -28.91 10.77
N PRO A 389 -9.49 -30.20 10.40
CA PRO A 389 -8.96 -30.72 9.14
C PRO A 389 -9.59 -29.99 7.93
N THR A 390 -10.89 -29.74 7.97
CA THR A 390 -11.58 -28.91 6.99
C THR A 390 -12.05 -27.61 7.66
N ILE A 391 -11.48 -26.47 7.21
CA ILE A 391 -11.83 -25.17 7.75
C ILE A 391 -13.12 -24.69 7.10
N LEU A 392 -14.05 -24.16 7.92
CA LEU A 392 -15.28 -23.52 7.41
C LEU A 392 -14.91 -22.29 6.58
N PRO A 393 -15.24 -22.27 5.28
CA PRO A 393 -14.93 -21.14 4.41
C PRO A 393 -15.59 -19.84 4.84
N ASN A 394 -14.91 -18.73 4.68
CA ASN A 394 -15.51 -17.40 4.80
C ASN A 394 -14.95 -16.44 3.75
N SER A 395 -15.76 -15.45 3.37
CA SER A 395 -15.43 -14.50 2.33
C SER A 395 -15.98 -13.12 2.63
N GLU A 396 -15.20 -12.13 2.30
CA GLU A 396 -15.58 -10.72 2.27
C GLU A 396 -15.65 -10.24 0.83
N ARG A 397 -16.72 -9.54 0.47
CA ARG A 397 -16.88 -8.83 -0.79
C ARG A 397 -17.05 -7.35 -0.49
N THR A 398 -16.24 -6.52 -1.14
CA THR A 398 -16.19 -5.10 -0.84
C THR A 398 -16.34 -4.26 -2.10
N TRP A 399 -17.25 -3.29 -2.05
CA TRP A 399 -17.36 -2.21 -3.02
C TRP A 399 -16.82 -0.94 -2.41
N THR A 400 -15.88 -0.27 -3.08
CA THR A 400 -15.38 1.05 -2.68
C THR A 400 -15.58 2.02 -3.83
N PHE A 401 -16.12 3.20 -3.55
CA PHE A 401 -16.31 4.23 -4.55
C PHE A 401 -16.19 5.62 -3.92
N GLY A 402 -15.88 6.60 -4.74
CA GLY A 402 -15.88 7.99 -4.33
C GLY A 402 -14.93 8.88 -5.12
N PRO A 403 -15.03 10.20 -4.90
CA PRO A 403 -14.15 11.18 -5.51
C PRO A 403 -12.82 11.31 -4.79
N THR A 404 -11.79 11.61 -5.57
CA THR A 404 -10.49 12.12 -5.10
C THR A 404 -10.25 13.47 -5.75
N TRP A 405 -10.10 14.51 -4.94
CA TRP A 405 -9.76 15.84 -5.40
C TRP A 405 -8.26 16.09 -5.22
N TYR A 406 -7.53 16.14 -6.32
CA TYR A 406 -6.12 16.52 -6.39
C TYR A 406 -6.04 18.04 -6.47
N LEU A 407 -5.80 18.71 -5.36
CA LEU A 407 -5.68 20.17 -5.30
C LEU A 407 -4.39 20.62 -5.99
N ASN A 408 -3.28 20.01 -5.61
CA ASN A 408 -1.98 20.22 -6.23
C ASN A 408 -1.13 18.94 -6.05
N ARG A 409 0.15 18.97 -6.37
CA ARG A 409 1.03 17.80 -6.24
C ARG A 409 1.27 17.31 -4.81
N PHE A 410 1.02 18.16 -3.80
CA PHE A 410 1.27 17.86 -2.40
C PHE A 410 0.00 17.52 -1.62
N LEU A 411 -1.13 18.05 -2.06
CA LEU A 411 -2.38 18.04 -1.30
C LEU A 411 -3.49 17.39 -2.10
N LYS A 412 -4.13 16.39 -1.49
CA LYS A 412 -5.37 15.79 -2.01
C LYS A 412 -6.37 15.48 -0.92
N ILE A 413 -7.64 15.50 -1.27
CA ILE A 413 -8.75 15.07 -0.44
C ILE A 413 -9.40 13.87 -1.08
N GLN A 414 -9.60 12.79 -0.31
CA GLN A 414 -10.27 11.58 -0.74
C GLN A 414 -11.54 11.39 0.07
N VAL A 415 -12.66 11.17 -0.61
CA VAL A 415 -13.93 10.83 0.03
C VAL A 415 -14.34 9.47 -0.51
N ASN A 416 -14.41 8.47 0.35
CA ASN A 416 -14.73 7.10 -0.05
C ASN A 416 -15.89 6.57 0.76
N ALA A 417 -16.81 5.87 0.10
CA ALA A 417 -17.80 5.00 0.71
C ALA A 417 -17.42 3.57 0.40
N GLN A 418 -17.36 2.73 1.42
CA GLN A 418 -17.02 1.32 1.31
C GLN A 418 -18.13 0.46 1.89
N ARG A 419 -18.63 -0.50 1.09
CA ARG A 419 -19.63 -1.48 1.48
C ARG A 419 -18.97 -2.84 1.57
N GLU A 420 -18.93 -3.40 2.77
CA GLU A 420 -18.41 -4.74 3.05
C GLU A 420 -19.60 -5.71 3.23
N ARG A 421 -19.50 -6.90 2.64
CA ARG A 421 -20.47 -7.99 2.81
C ARG A 421 -19.73 -9.27 3.13
N LEU A 422 -20.08 -9.87 4.28
CA LEU A 422 -19.55 -11.15 4.73
C LEU A 422 -20.44 -12.30 4.25
N THR A 423 -19.85 -13.43 3.93
CA THR A 423 -20.60 -14.62 3.48
C THR A 423 -21.13 -15.44 4.66
N ASP A 424 -20.34 -15.58 5.74
CA ASP A 424 -20.75 -16.31 6.92
C ASP A 424 -21.86 -15.55 7.67
N ILE A 425 -23.04 -16.16 7.72
CA ILE A 425 -24.23 -15.57 8.34
C ILE A 425 -24.27 -15.72 9.86
N GLU A 426 -23.48 -16.59 10.45
CA GLU A 426 -23.47 -16.81 11.90
C GLU A 426 -22.41 -15.95 12.60
N ARG A 427 -21.30 -15.63 11.90
CA ARG A 427 -20.23 -14.80 12.45
C ARG A 427 -20.31 -13.40 11.90
N LYS A 428 -20.98 -12.52 12.62
CA LYS A 428 -21.32 -11.16 12.22
C LYS A 428 -20.94 -10.16 13.30
N ALA A 429 -20.53 -8.97 12.89
CA ALA A 429 -20.27 -7.87 13.81
C ALA A 429 -21.56 -7.36 14.48
N VAL A 430 -22.70 -7.52 13.82
CA VAL A 430 -24.05 -7.17 14.33
C VAL A 430 -24.99 -8.28 13.97
N LEU A 431 -25.76 -8.79 14.94
CA LEU A 431 -26.74 -9.85 14.73
C LEU A 431 -27.74 -9.49 13.63
N GLY A 432 -27.99 -10.43 12.73
CA GLY A 432 -28.91 -10.25 11.61
C GLY A 432 -28.36 -9.47 10.41
N GLN A 433 -27.17 -8.88 10.49
CA GLN A 433 -26.59 -8.08 9.42
C GLN A 433 -25.24 -8.65 8.94
N ASN A 434 -25.10 -8.84 7.63
CA ASN A 434 -23.87 -9.27 6.97
C ASN A 434 -23.24 -8.18 6.09
N THR A 435 -23.79 -6.98 6.14
CA THR A 435 -23.37 -5.85 5.31
C THR A 435 -23.08 -4.65 6.20
N PHE A 436 -21.92 -4.04 5.97
CA PHE A 436 -21.42 -2.91 6.73
C PHE A 436 -21.02 -1.80 5.77
N TRP A 437 -21.14 -0.54 6.21
CA TRP A 437 -20.70 0.61 5.47
C TRP A 437 -19.64 1.36 6.25
N THR A 438 -18.61 1.81 5.56
CA THR A 438 -17.60 2.70 6.11
C THR A 438 -17.47 3.92 5.20
N GLY A 439 -17.76 5.10 5.75
CA GLY A 439 -17.43 6.37 5.15
C GLY A 439 -16.04 6.81 5.58
N ILE A 440 -15.21 7.30 4.65
CA ILE A 440 -13.86 7.77 4.93
C ILE A 440 -13.65 9.10 4.23
N ILE A 441 -13.20 10.10 4.98
CA ILE A 441 -12.68 11.35 4.43
C ILE A 441 -11.22 11.42 4.85
N ARG A 442 -10.32 11.55 3.88
CA ARG A 442 -8.89 11.71 4.11
C ARG A 442 -8.40 13.03 3.55
N LEU A 443 -7.72 13.81 4.38
CA LEU A 443 -6.82 14.87 3.94
C LEU A 443 -5.40 14.30 3.90
N GLN A 444 -4.77 14.33 2.73
CA GLN A 444 -3.40 13.87 2.54
C GLN A 444 -2.51 15.02 2.14
N VAL A 445 -1.42 15.18 2.87
CA VAL A 445 -0.29 16.05 2.51
C VAL A 445 0.94 15.16 2.32
N ALA A 446 1.63 15.27 1.18
CA ALA A 446 2.83 14.47 0.89
C ALA A 446 3.81 15.25 0.01
N MET A 447 5.09 15.20 0.34
CA MET A 447 6.18 15.78 -0.41
C MET A 447 7.42 14.87 -0.43
#